data_8c5e72ac7c070d46c37d8f71135d42fc
#
_entry.id   8c5e72ac7c070d46c37d8f71135d42fc
#
_cell.length_a   1.000
_cell.length_b   1.000
_cell.length_c   1.000
_cell.angle_alpha   90.00
_cell.angle_beta   90.00
_cell.angle_gamma   90.00
#
_symmetry.space_group_name_H-M   'P 1'
#
loop_
_entity.id
_entity.type
_entity.pdbx_description
1 polymer ?
#
loop_
_entity_poly.entity_id
_entity_poly.type
_entity_poly.pdbx_seq_one_letter_code
_entity_poly.pdbx_strand_id
1 'polypeptide(L)'
;MQAKNVIVTSYMYRNKADYAEIVKKYIELGLTSLRVNCTRFSNDDYIWQIEQYRKNYKQAGVNVEIILDIPFPGEKERVFFFNKKKYSVKKGNIYCLKTEEKNIDCEDLLIVKDK
;
A
#
# COMPACT_ATOMS: atom_id res chain seq x y z
N MET A 1 -26.27 -1.54 -2.04
CA MET A 1 -25.70 -0.26 -1.51
C MET A 1 -24.48 0.08 -2.34
N GLN A 2 -24.46 1.21 -3.01
CA GLN A 2 -23.25 1.68 -3.68
C GLN A 2 -22.36 2.40 -2.66
N ALA A 3 -21.14 1.89 -2.44
CA ALA A 3 -20.11 2.61 -1.70
C ALA A 3 -19.60 3.75 -2.57
N LYS A 4 -20.18 4.94 -2.42
CA LYS A 4 -19.76 6.14 -3.17
C LYS A 4 -18.39 6.59 -2.68
N ASN A 5 -17.46 6.80 -3.62
CA ASN A 5 -16.15 7.43 -3.39
C ASN A 5 -15.22 6.67 -2.42
N VAL A 6 -15.25 5.34 -2.43
CA VAL A 6 -14.34 4.51 -1.66
C VAL A 6 -13.34 3.85 -2.60
N ILE A 7 -12.05 4.10 -2.36
CA ILE A 7 -10.95 3.41 -3.03
C ILE A 7 -10.43 2.34 -2.08
N VAL A 8 -10.49 1.10 -2.49
CA VAL A 8 -9.99 -0.03 -1.70
C VAL A 8 -8.61 -0.43 -2.17
N THR A 9 -7.63 -0.45 -1.27
CA THR A 9 -6.34 -1.05 -1.58
C THR A 9 -6.47 -2.56 -1.55
N SER A 10 -6.32 -3.16 -2.70
CA SER A 10 -6.37 -4.59 -2.86
C SER A 10 -4.99 -5.21 -2.72
N TYR A 11 -4.90 -6.27 -1.94
CA TYR A 11 -3.67 -7.01 -1.71
C TYR A 11 -3.60 -8.23 -2.60
N MET A 12 -2.37 -8.58 -3.01
CA MET A 12 -2.11 -9.87 -3.62
C MET A 12 -2.13 -10.94 -2.51
N TYR A 13 -3.03 -11.89 -2.63
CA TYR A 13 -3.07 -13.03 -1.72
C TYR A 13 -2.18 -14.16 -2.22
N ARG A 14 -1.51 -14.85 -1.30
CA ARG A 14 -0.63 -15.97 -1.64
C ARG A 14 -1.38 -17.13 -2.28
N ASN A 15 -2.62 -17.35 -1.86
CA ASN A 15 -3.48 -18.38 -2.42
C ASN A 15 -4.38 -17.77 -3.50
N LYS A 16 -4.10 -18.11 -4.76
CA LYS A 16 -4.89 -17.65 -5.90
C LYS A 16 -6.34 -18.17 -5.89
N ALA A 17 -6.62 -19.28 -5.19
CA ALA A 17 -7.98 -19.82 -5.06
C ALA A 17 -8.91 -18.89 -4.26
N ASP A 18 -8.38 -18.18 -3.27
CA ASP A 18 -9.19 -17.28 -2.44
C ASP A 18 -9.57 -15.99 -3.16
N TYR A 19 -8.89 -15.72 -4.28
CA TYR A 19 -9.02 -14.46 -5.00
C TYR A 19 -10.42 -14.23 -5.57
N ALA A 20 -11.02 -15.27 -6.16
CA ALA A 20 -12.35 -15.18 -6.75
C ALA A 20 -13.42 -14.86 -5.68
N GLU A 21 -13.29 -15.47 -4.50
CA GLU A 21 -14.20 -15.22 -3.39
C GLU A 21 -14.08 -13.79 -2.84
N ILE A 22 -12.86 -13.29 -2.74
CA ILE A 22 -12.60 -11.92 -2.29
C ILE A 22 -13.13 -10.90 -3.28
N VAL A 23 -12.90 -11.11 -4.58
CA VAL A 23 -13.44 -10.23 -5.63
C VAL A 23 -14.96 -10.25 -5.61
N LYS A 24 -15.59 -11.41 -5.40
CA LYS A 24 -17.04 -11.51 -5.24
C LYS A 24 -17.54 -10.64 -4.08
N LYS A 25 -16.87 -10.68 -2.93
CA LYS A 25 -17.21 -9.84 -1.78
C LYS A 25 -17.07 -8.35 -2.09
N TYR A 26 -16.06 -7.94 -2.84
CA TYR A 26 -15.92 -6.55 -3.28
C TYR A 26 -17.12 -6.10 -4.13
N ILE A 27 -17.55 -6.95 -5.05
CA ILE A 27 -18.71 -6.68 -5.92
C ILE A 27 -19.99 -6.58 -5.08
N GLU A 28 -20.21 -7.50 -4.15
CA GLU A 28 -21.38 -7.52 -3.25
C GLU A 28 -21.44 -6.27 -2.37
N LEU A 29 -20.29 -5.74 -1.96
CA LEU A 29 -20.16 -4.50 -1.18
C LEU A 29 -20.29 -3.24 -2.05
N GLY A 30 -20.43 -3.37 -3.37
CA GLY A 30 -20.52 -2.23 -4.29
C GLY A 30 -19.20 -1.45 -4.46
N LEU A 31 -18.07 -2.10 -4.22
CA LEU A 31 -16.75 -1.47 -4.38
C LEU A 31 -16.39 -1.48 -5.87
N THR A 32 -16.22 -0.30 -6.45
CA THR A 32 -15.96 -0.12 -7.89
C THR A 32 -14.62 0.54 -8.21
N SER A 33 -13.88 0.98 -7.19
CA SER A 33 -12.55 1.57 -7.36
C SER A 33 -11.52 0.80 -6.54
N LEU A 34 -10.60 0.12 -7.23
CA LEU A 34 -9.60 -0.76 -6.62
C LEU A 34 -8.20 -0.21 -6.89
N ARG A 35 -7.42 0.00 -5.83
CA ARG A 35 -6.01 0.38 -5.92
C ARG A 35 -5.12 -0.85 -5.78
N VAL A 36 -4.25 -1.05 -6.75
CA VAL A 36 -3.22 -2.10 -6.75
C VAL A 36 -1.86 -1.47 -6.47
N ASN A 37 -1.23 -1.85 -5.36
CA ASN A 37 0.11 -1.39 -5.02
C ASN A 37 1.16 -2.28 -5.70
N CYS A 38 1.81 -1.75 -6.75
CA CYS A 38 2.74 -2.48 -7.61
C CYS A 38 4.19 -2.46 -7.09
N THR A 39 4.42 -2.58 -5.78
CA THR A 39 5.77 -2.46 -5.18
C THR A 39 6.36 -3.74 -4.63
N ARG A 40 5.61 -4.85 -4.56
CA ARG A 40 6.02 -6.05 -3.80
C ARG A 40 6.15 -7.33 -4.61
N PHE A 41 5.52 -7.41 -5.77
CA PHE A 41 5.43 -8.62 -6.57
C PHE A 41 5.93 -8.38 -8.00
N SER A 42 5.98 -9.42 -8.80
CA SER A 42 6.37 -9.32 -10.21
C SER A 42 5.29 -8.64 -11.06
N ASN A 43 5.67 -8.16 -12.21
CA ASN A 43 4.72 -7.59 -13.17
C ASN A 43 3.66 -8.61 -13.59
N ASP A 44 4.06 -9.87 -13.77
CA ASP A 44 3.13 -10.95 -14.17
C ASP A 44 2.07 -11.21 -13.10
N ASP A 45 2.44 -11.10 -11.81
CA ASP A 45 1.48 -11.21 -10.72
C ASP A 45 0.44 -10.08 -10.75
N TYR A 46 0.87 -8.85 -11.03
CA TYR A 46 -0.06 -7.72 -11.13
C TYR A 46 -0.95 -7.79 -12.36
N ILE A 47 -0.42 -8.22 -13.50
CA ILE A 47 -1.20 -8.45 -14.72
C ILE A 47 -2.28 -9.48 -14.43
N TRP A 48 -1.91 -10.62 -13.84
CA TRP A 48 -2.86 -11.65 -13.45
C TRP A 48 -3.95 -11.09 -12.50
N GLN A 49 -3.57 -10.32 -11.49
CA GLN A 49 -4.51 -9.72 -10.54
C GLN A 49 -5.52 -8.79 -11.23
N ILE A 50 -5.04 -7.92 -12.11
CA ILE A 50 -5.89 -7.01 -12.88
C ILE A 50 -6.86 -7.79 -13.77
N GLU A 51 -6.39 -8.85 -14.42
CA GLU A 51 -7.23 -9.71 -15.26
C GLU A 51 -8.33 -10.39 -14.44
N GLN A 52 -8.03 -10.85 -13.21
CA GLN A 52 -9.05 -11.41 -12.32
C GLN A 52 -10.12 -10.37 -11.98
N TYR A 53 -9.75 -9.13 -11.66
CA TYR A 53 -10.73 -8.07 -11.41
C TYR A 53 -11.59 -7.81 -12.63
N ARG A 54 -10.98 -7.56 -13.77
CA ARG A 54 -11.71 -7.27 -15.01
C ARG A 54 -12.68 -8.38 -15.39
N LYS A 55 -12.23 -9.63 -15.30
CA LYS A 55 -13.06 -10.81 -15.59
C LYS A 55 -14.27 -10.90 -14.67
N ASN A 56 -14.06 -10.86 -13.35
CA ASN A 56 -15.13 -11.04 -12.39
C ASN A 56 -16.15 -9.89 -12.41
N TYR A 57 -15.66 -8.65 -12.49
CA TYR A 57 -16.55 -7.48 -12.58
C TYR A 57 -17.35 -7.47 -13.89
N LYS A 58 -16.73 -7.83 -15.01
CA LYS A 58 -17.43 -7.98 -16.29
C LYS A 58 -18.51 -9.06 -16.22
N GLN A 59 -18.23 -10.20 -15.61
CA GLN A 59 -19.22 -11.28 -15.42
C GLN A 59 -20.39 -10.84 -14.55
N ALA A 60 -20.14 -9.98 -13.57
CA ALA A 60 -21.18 -9.41 -12.71
C ALA A 60 -21.94 -8.23 -13.35
N GLY A 61 -21.54 -7.78 -14.54
CA GLY A 61 -22.14 -6.61 -15.20
C GLY A 61 -21.83 -5.28 -14.50
N VAL A 62 -20.75 -5.21 -13.74
CA VAL A 62 -20.33 -4.03 -12.96
C VAL A 62 -19.06 -3.44 -13.55
N ASN A 63 -19.04 -2.14 -13.73
CA ASN A 63 -17.82 -1.43 -14.13
C ASN A 63 -16.87 -1.30 -12.94
N VAL A 64 -15.57 -1.49 -13.17
CA VAL A 64 -14.52 -1.32 -12.18
C VAL A 64 -13.45 -0.36 -12.69
N GLU A 65 -13.06 0.56 -11.83
CA GLU A 65 -11.87 1.39 -11.98
C GLU A 65 -10.69 0.73 -11.28
N ILE A 66 -9.58 0.58 -11.96
CA ILE A 66 -8.36 -0.01 -11.39
C ILE A 66 -7.27 1.05 -11.41
N ILE A 67 -6.82 1.42 -10.21
CA ILE A 67 -5.78 2.42 -9.99
C ILE A 67 -4.47 1.68 -9.70
N LEU A 68 -3.47 1.88 -10.55
CA LEU A 68 -2.14 1.29 -10.36
C LEU A 68 -1.24 2.30 -9.64
N ASP A 69 -0.79 1.93 -8.45
CA ASP A 69 0.24 2.66 -7.73
C ASP A 69 1.61 2.11 -8.13
N ILE A 70 2.17 2.72 -9.16
CA ILE A 70 3.43 2.29 -9.76
C ILE A 70 4.60 2.83 -8.92
N PRO A 71 5.62 2.01 -8.62
CA PRO A 71 6.80 2.49 -7.92
C PRO A 71 7.54 3.54 -8.74
N PHE A 72 8.09 4.54 -8.05
CA PHE A 72 8.96 5.51 -8.67
C PHE A 72 10.15 4.80 -9.37
N PRO A 73 10.49 5.15 -10.62
CA PRO A 73 11.55 4.47 -11.36
C PRO A 73 12.97 4.72 -10.84
N GLY A 74 13.15 5.68 -9.93
CA GLY A 74 14.41 5.97 -9.27
C GLY A 74 14.59 5.18 -7.96
N GLU A 75 15.74 5.36 -7.32
CA GLU A 75 15.96 4.87 -5.97
C GLU A 75 14.97 5.53 -5.02
N LYS A 76 14.19 4.71 -4.31
CA LYS A 76 13.35 5.21 -3.23
C LYS A 76 14.23 5.49 -2.03
N GLU A 77 14.37 6.74 -1.68
CA GLU A 77 14.90 7.11 -0.38
C GLU A 77 13.92 6.63 0.70
N ARG A 78 14.32 5.61 1.41
CA ARG A 78 13.61 5.13 2.59
C ARG A 78 14.41 5.49 3.81
N VAL A 79 13.75 6.13 4.73
CA VAL A 79 14.30 6.49 6.02
C VAL A 79 14.13 5.31 6.99
N PHE A 80 15.21 4.89 7.61
CA PHE A 80 15.22 3.84 8.63
C PHE A 80 15.81 4.37 9.93
N PHE A 81 15.30 3.89 11.06
CA PHE A 81 15.91 4.18 12.35
C PHE A 81 17.21 3.38 12.50
N PHE A 82 18.28 4.07 12.82
CA PHE A 82 19.61 3.45 12.96
C PHE A 82 19.64 2.41 14.10
N ASN A 83 19.01 2.71 15.22
CA ASN A 83 19.11 1.95 16.46
C ASN A 83 17.88 1.11 16.80
N LYS A 84 16.73 1.32 16.17
CA LYS A 84 15.45 0.67 16.51
C LYS A 84 14.63 0.38 15.29
N LYS A 85 13.98 -0.78 15.29
CA LYS A 85 12.99 -1.13 14.25
C LYS A 85 11.69 -0.34 14.36
N LYS A 86 11.36 0.12 15.57
CA LYS A 86 10.14 0.88 15.88
C LYS A 86 10.44 1.93 16.94
N TYR A 87 9.81 3.07 16.84
CA TYR A 87 9.88 4.14 17.81
C TYR A 87 8.47 4.59 18.21
N SER A 88 8.20 4.66 19.52
CA SER A 88 6.92 5.13 20.02
C SER A 88 6.93 6.64 20.15
N VAL A 89 5.99 7.30 19.48
CA VAL A 89 5.81 8.75 19.54
C VAL A 89 4.64 9.11 20.44
N LYS A 90 4.78 10.20 21.18
CA LYS A 90 3.72 10.73 22.04
C LYS A 90 3.19 12.05 21.47
N LYS A 91 1.88 12.23 21.50
CA LYS A 91 1.23 13.47 21.08
C LYS A 91 1.77 14.66 21.90
N GLY A 92 2.15 15.71 21.21
CA GLY A 92 2.68 16.93 21.82
C GLY A 92 4.19 16.99 21.95
N ASN A 93 4.90 15.88 21.75
CA ASN A 93 6.37 15.88 21.72
C ASN A 93 6.90 16.30 20.35
N ILE A 94 8.05 16.93 20.35
CA ILE A 94 8.79 17.31 19.14
C ILE A 94 9.94 16.34 18.99
N TYR A 95 10.06 15.73 17.79
CA TYR A 95 11.10 14.78 17.46
C TYR A 95 12.00 15.34 16.36
N CYS A 96 13.31 15.23 16.54
CA CYS A 96 14.27 15.65 15.53
C CYS A 96 14.73 14.42 14.72
N LEU A 97 14.54 14.45 13.40
CA LEU A 97 15.05 13.45 12.48
C LEU A 97 16.41 13.89 11.95
N LYS A 98 17.41 13.03 12.03
CA LYS A 98 18.75 13.31 11.55
C LYS A 98 19.40 12.11 10.88
N THR A 99 20.29 12.40 9.96
CA THR A 99 21.08 11.40 9.24
C THR A 99 22.39 11.06 9.94
N GLU A 100 22.88 11.92 10.85
CA GLU A 100 24.14 11.75 11.57
C GLU A 100 24.01 12.13 13.05
N GLU A 101 24.80 11.47 13.91
CA GLU A 101 24.97 11.88 15.30
C GLU A 101 25.81 13.16 15.37
N LYS A 102 25.20 14.31 15.21
CA LYS A 102 25.83 15.60 15.53
C LYS A 102 25.12 16.21 16.72
N ASN A 103 25.92 16.86 17.61
CA ASN A 103 25.45 17.58 18.80
C ASN A 103 24.22 18.45 18.51
N ILE A 104 23.09 18.06 19.06
CA ILE A 104 21.84 18.80 18.93
C ILE A 104 21.12 18.76 20.25
N ASP A 105 20.71 19.93 20.70
CA ASP A 105 19.80 20.12 21.82
C ASP A 105 18.38 19.67 21.45
N CYS A 106 18.17 18.36 21.34
CA CYS A 106 16.86 17.77 21.17
C CYS A 106 16.80 16.51 22.03
N GLU A 107 15.89 16.50 22.99
CA GLU A 107 15.74 15.39 23.94
C GLU A 107 15.35 14.07 23.25
N ASP A 108 14.58 14.15 22.16
CA ASP A 108 14.11 12.99 21.38
C ASP A 108 14.73 12.98 19.98
N LEU A 109 16.01 12.60 19.91
CA LEU A 109 16.73 12.49 18.65
C LEU A 109 16.45 11.15 17.96
N LEU A 110 15.87 11.20 16.77
CA LEU A 110 15.69 10.05 15.91
C LEU A 110 16.73 10.08 14.80
N ILE A 111 17.69 9.16 14.86
CA ILE A 111 18.68 9.01 13.80
C ILE A 111 18.10 8.12 12.72
N VAL A 112 18.02 8.66 11.53
CA VAL A 112 17.52 7.98 10.34
C VAL A 112 18.67 7.73 9.38
N LYS A 113 18.71 6.58 8.78
CA LYS A 113 19.71 6.20 7.80
C LYS A 113 19.10 6.26 6.40
N ASP A 114 19.77 6.94 5.49
CA ASP A 114 19.52 6.78 4.07
C ASP A 114 19.95 5.40 3.62
N LYS A 115 19.19 4.84 2.73
CA LYS A 115 19.45 3.51 2.21
C LYS A 115 20.57 3.56 1.20
#